data_ed090e63235b85377b56b9888413a3ec
#
_entry.id   ed090e63235b85377b56b9888413a3ec
#
_cell.length_a   1.000
_cell.length_b   1.000
_cell.length_c   1.000
_cell.angle_alpha   90.00
_cell.angle_beta   90.00
_cell.angle_gamma   90.00
#
_symmetry.space_group_name_H-M   'P 1'
#
loop_
_entity.id
_entity.type
_entity.pdbx_description
1 polymer ?
#
loop_
_entity_poly.entity_id
_entity_poly.type
_entity_poly.pdbx_seq_one_letter_code
_entity_poly.pdbx_strand_id
1 'polypeptide(L)'
;MGQGTRRQHPRGAIPGCEGRDLMRRHLSIPWLVALVTFLVLLASAAFRSSMGVMLVPFELEFGWTRSAISLAVSVNLVLYGVTAPFAAALMERFGIRQVAIVALSLISLGTGLTVFMTASWQLVLLWGVLVGLGVGSTALVFGALIANRWFVKRKGLVIGILGAAWATGQLVFLPVITASIDAFGWRSSSLAIAAMSALLIPVVWLVIADRPADVGKRP
;
A
#
# COMPACT_ATOMS: atom_id res chain seq x y z
N MET A 1 64.28 -8.85 48.29
CA MET A 1 63.59 -7.61 47.82
C MET A 1 62.95 -7.93 46.48
N GLY A 2 61.64 -8.23 46.48
CA GLY A 2 60.92 -8.58 45.27
C GLY A 2 59.61 -7.78 45.29
N GLN A 3 59.53 -6.76 44.44
CA GLN A 3 58.36 -5.94 44.28
C GLN A 3 57.35 -6.64 43.34
N GLY A 4 56.23 -7.10 43.89
CA GLY A 4 55.13 -7.62 43.13
C GLY A 4 54.31 -6.49 42.51
N THR A 5 54.38 -6.34 41.21
CA THR A 5 53.51 -5.46 40.42
C THR A 5 52.09 -6.03 40.36
N ARG A 6 51.18 -5.46 41.14
CA ARG A 6 49.71 -5.69 41.02
C ARG A 6 49.26 -5.19 39.66
N ARG A 7 48.94 -6.09 38.75
CA ARG A 7 48.15 -5.80 37.54
C ARG A 7 46.71 -5.46 37.96
N GLN A 8 46.35 -4.18 37.84
CA GLN A 8 44.95 -3.79 37.93
C GLN A 8 44.22 -4.31 36.70
N HIS A 9 43.25 -5.22 36.91
CA HIS A 9 42.25 -5.59 35.92
C HIS A 9 41.34 -4.37 35.66
N PRO A 10 41.15 -3.92 34.41
CA PRO A 10 40.12 -2.94 34.10
C PRO A 10 38.75 -3.63 34.34
N ARG A 11 37.97 -3.01 35.22
CA ARG A 11 36.57 -3.40 35.47
C ARG A 11 35.81 -3.46 34.16
N GLY A 12 35.35 -4.65 33.80
CA GLY A 12 34.56 -4.92 32.61
C GLY A 12 33.34 -4.04 32.54
N ALA A 13 33.25 -3.26 31.48
CA ALA A 13 31.99 -2.68 31.04
C ALA A 13 30.99 -3.81 30.79
N ILE A 14 29.81 -3.71 31.38
CA ILE A 14 28.74 -4.69 31.28
C ILE A 14 28.21 -4.65 29.84
N PRO A 15 28.37 -5.72 29.00
CA PRO A 15 27.97 -5.66 27.58
C PRO A 15 26.46 -5.90 27.38
N GLY A 16 25.64 -5.47 28.34
CA GLY A 16 24.23 -5.79 28.35
C GLY A 16 23.27 -4.71 27.84
N CYS A 17 23.69 -3.45 27.78
CA CYS A 17 22.80 -2.34 27.41
C CYS A 17 22.82 -2.01 25.92
N GLU A 18 23.99 -2.06 25.27
CA GLU A 18 24.10 -1.78 23.82
C GLU A 18 23.39 -2.81 22.95
N GLY A 19 23.41 -4.08 23.32
CA GLY A 19 22.75 -5.14 22.59
C GLY A 19 21.21 -5.04 22.57
N ARG A 20 20.60 -4.47 23.62
CA ARG A 20 19.14 -4.30 23.69
C ARG A 20 18.63 -3.16 22.83
N ASP A 21 19.37 -2.06 22.72
CA ASP A 21 18.96 -0.92 21.89
C ASP A 21 19.18 -1.19 20.41
N LEU A 22 20.23 -1.91 20.05
CA LEU A 22 20.46 -2.40 18.68
C LEU A 22 19.37 -3.42 18.29
N MET A 23 18.99 -4.31 19.20
CA MET A 23 17.95 -5.31 18.94
C MET A 23 16.56 -4.69 18.82
N ARG A 24 16.24 -3.63 19.59
CA ARG A 24 15.00 -2.85 19.44
C ARG A 24 14.94 -2.08 18.12
N ARG A 25 16.02 -1.44 17.70
CA ARG A 25 16.13 -0.78 16.38
C ARG A 25 16.02 -1.80 15.24
N HIS A 26 16.54 -3.01 15.41
CA HIS A 26 16.44 -4.08 14.42
C HIS A 26 15.03 -4.64 14.23
N LEU A 27 14.18 -4.63 15.26
CA LEU A 27 12.78 -5.08 15.19
C LEU A 27 11.84 -4.00 14.63
N SER A 28 12.18 -2.71 14.76
CA SER A 28 11.29 -1.60 14.37
C SER A 28 11.14 -1.43 12.85
N ILE A 29 12.20 -1.64 12.06
CA ILE A 29 12.17 -1.39 10.61
C ILE A 29 11.25 -2.38 9.85
N PRO A 30 11.30 -3.72 10.05
CA PRO A 30 10.37 -4.62 9.40
C PRO A 30 8.89 -4.33 9.72
N TRP A 31 8.61 -3.95 10.98
CA TRP A 31 7.26 -3.57 11.38
C TRP A 31 6.80 -2.22 10.79
N LEU A 32 7.72 -1.29 10.61
CA LEU A 32 7.45 -0.02 9.93
C LEU A 32 7.13 -0.26 8.45
N VAL A 33 7.89 -1.13 7.78
CA VAL A 33 7.62 -1.54 6.39
C VAL A 33 6.26 -2.25 6.30
N ALA A 34 5.95 -3.15 7.24
CA ALA A 34 4.65 -3.82 7.30
C ALA A 34 3.49 -2.83 7.52
N LEU A 35 3.67 -1.82 8.38
CA LEU A 35 2.68 -0.76 8.61
C LEU A 35 2.43 0.06 7.34
N VAL A 36 3.48 0.48 6.65
CA VAL A 36 3.33 1.23 5.40
C VAL A 36 2.66 0.37 4.33
N THR A 37 3.03 -0.91 4.23
CA THR A 37 2.35 -1.87 3.34
C THR A 37 0.87 -2.01 3.68
N PHE A 38 0.54 -2.09 4.96
CA PHE A 38 -0.84 -2.12 5.46
C PHE A 38 -1.61 -0.87 4.99
N LEU A 39 -1.04 0.31 5.12
CA LEU A 39 -1.65 1.57 4.67
C LEU A 39 -1.84 1.61 3.14
N VAL A 40 -0.89 1.09 2.36
CA VAL A 40 -1.01 0.99 0.90
C VAL A 40 -2.15 0.06 0.50
N LEU A 41 -2.28 -1.10 1.15
CA LEU A 41 -3.39 -2.03 0.93
C LEU A 41 -4.72 -1.42 1.35
N LEU A 42 -4.74 -0.67 2.44
CA LEU A 42 -5.91 0.05 2.93
C LEU A 42 -6.38 1.12 1.92
N ALA A 43 -5.46 1.90 1.34
CA ALA A 43 -5.78 2.88 0.30
C ALA A 43 -6.36 2.23 -0.96
N SER A 44 -5.80 1.09 -1.37
CA SER A 44 -6.33 0.30 -2.48
C SER A 44 -7.73 -0.26 -2.19
N ALA A 45 -7.99 -0.66 -0.93
CA ALA A 45 -9.30 -1.13 -0.48
C ALA A 45 -10.34 0.00 -0.48
N ALA A 46 -9.95 1.23 -0.11
CA ALA A 46 -10.83 2.40 -0.15
C ALA A 46 -11.34 2.68 -1.58
N PHE A 47 -10.43 2.67 -2.57
CA PHE A 47 -10.85 2.80 -3.96
C PHE A 47 -11.80 1.68 -4.37
N ARG A 48 -11.50 0.44 -4.00
CA ARG A 48 -12.34 -0.72 -4.32
C ARG A 48 -13.78 -0.58 -3.78
N SER A 49 -13.90 -0.08 -2.55
CA SER A 49 -15.20 0.18 -1.92
C SER A 49 -15.99 1.29 -2.63
N SER A 50 -15.31 2.29 -3.20
CA SER A 50 -15.96 3.41 -3.87
C SER A 50 -16.67 3.02 -5.17
N MET A 51 -16.22 1.97 -5.86
CA MET A 51 -16.77 1.55 -7.16
C MET A 51 -18.27 1.27 -7.12
N GLY A 52 -18.76 0.57 -6.09
CA GLY A 52 -20.17 0.23 -5.96
C GLY A 52 -21.04 1.43 -5.58
N VAL A 53 -20.52 2.30 -4.72
CA VAL A 53 -21.27 3.45 -4.18
C VAL A 53 -21.37 4.60 -5.19
N MET A 54 -20.35 4.79 -6.04
CA MET A 54 -20.33 5.87 -7.03
C MET A 54 -21.16 5.61 -8.28
N LEU A 55 -21.68 4.40 -8.44
CA LEU A 55 -22.49 4.03 -9.62
C LEU A 55 -23.76 4.88 -9.71
N VAL A 56 -24.51 5.03 -8.62
CA VAL A 56 -25.74 5.82 -8.58
C VAL A 56 -25.48 7.31 -8.81
N PRO A 57 -24.51 7.98 -8.15
CA PRO A 57 -24.13 9.37 -8.46
C PRO A 57 -23.80 9.60 -9.93
N PHE A 58 -23.10 8.69 -10.58
CA PHE A 58 -22.76 8.84 -12.00
C PHE A 58 -23.96 8.68 -12.94
N GLU A 59 -24.88 7.76 -12.63
CA GLU A 59 -26.15 7.65 -13.37
C GLU A 59 -26.96 8.93 -13.28
N LEU A 60 -27.07 9.50 -12.07
CA LEU A 60 -27.89 10.69 -11.83
C LEU A 60 -27.32 11.96 -12.45
N GLU A 61 -25.98 12.13 -12.40
CA GLU A 61 -25.34 13.37 -12.84
C GLU A 61 -25.07 13.40 -14.35
N PHE A 62 -24.62 12.28 -14.91
CA PHE A 62 -24.21 12.21 -16.32
C PHE A 62 -25.26 11.54 -17.22
N GLY A 63 -26.30 10.95 -16.65
CA GLY A 63 -27.31 10.19 -17.41
C GLY A 63 -26.74 8.95 -18.12
N TRP A 64 -25.59 8.44 -17.66
CA TRP A 64 -24.97 7.27 -18.28
C TRP A 64 -25.72 5.99 -17.93
N THR A 65 -25.75 5.07 -18.87
CA THR A 65 -26.34 3.76 -18.63
C THR A 65 -25.48 2.92 -17.67
N ARG A 66 -26.14 2.07 -16.88
CA ARG A 66 -25.41 1.11 -16.00
C ARG A 66 -24.41 0.26 -16.75
N SER A 67 -24.73 -0.10 -18.00
CA SER A 67 -23.82 -0.88 -18.84
C SER A 67 -22.51 -0.14 -19.13
N ALA A 68 -22.56 1.18 -19.39
CA ALA A 68 -21.36 1.97 -19.64
C ALA A 68 -20.46 2.09 -18.40
N ILE A 69 -21.08 2.26 -17.22
CA ILE A 69 -20.32 2.32 -15.95
C ILE A 69 -19.78 0.93 -15.59
N SER A 70 -20.60 -0.13 -15.76
CA SER A 70 -20.17 -1.50 -15.51
C SER A 70 -19.03 -1.95 -16.42
N LEU A 71 -18.95 -1.41 -17.64
CA LEU A 71 -17.80 -1.65 -18.53
C LEU A 71 -16.48 -1.16 -17.90
N ALA A 72 -16.47 0.02 -17.31
CA ALA A 72 -15.28 0.53 -16.61
C ALA A 72 -14.87 -0.37 -15.44
N VAL A 73 -15.86 -0.85 -14.65
CA VAL A 73 -15.63 -1.79 -13.55
C VAL A 73 -15.13 -3.14 -14.07
N SER A 74 -15.68 -3.64 -15.17
CA SER A 74 -15.25 -4.91 -15.78
C SER A 74 -13.82 -4.84 -16.29
N VAL A 75 -13.45 -3.75 -16.98
CA VAL A 75 -12.07 -3.51 -17.44
C VAL A 75 -11.11 -3.44 -16.25
N ASN A 76 -11.51 -2.76 -15.16
CA ASN A 76 -10.73 -2.71 -13.94
C ASN A 76 -10.49 -4.12 -13.34
N LEU A 77 -11.53 -4.95 -13.26
CA LEU A 77 -11.43 -6.31 -12.72
C LEU A 77 -10.51 -7.21 -13.56
N VAL A 78 -10.64 -7.12 -14.89
CA VAL A 78 -9.76 -7.88 -15.80
C VAL A 78 -8.31 -7.44 -15.64
N LEU A 79 -8.05 -6.13 -15.65
CA LEU A 79 -6.69 -5.61 -15.47
C LEU A 79 -6.14 -5.90 -14.08
N TYR A 80 -6.96 -5.82 -13.03
CA TYR A 80 -6.57 -6.24 -11.68
C TYR A 80 -6.06 -7.69 -11.67
N GLY A 81 -6.80 -8.61 -12.29
CA GLY A 81 -6.40 -10.03 -12.33
C GLY A 81 -5.16 -10.28 -13.20
N VAL A 82 -5.11 -9.68 -14.38
CA VAL A 82 -4.00 -9.84 -15.32
C VAL A 82 -2.72 -9.17 -14.81
N THR A 83 -2.82 -8.01 -14.17
CA THR A 83 -1.65 -7.24 -13.71
C THR A 83 -0.91 -7.93 -12.54
N ALA A 84 -1.60 -8.68 -11.69
CA ALA A 84 -1.01 -9.27 -10.49
C ALA A 84 0.27 -10.12 -10.75
N PRO A 85 0.31 -11.08 -11.69
CA PRO A 85 1.52 -11.85 -11.97
C PRO A 85 2.64 -10.99 -12.59
N PHE A 86 2.29 -10.03 -13.45
CA PHE A 86 3.27 -9.11 -14.04
C PHE A 86 3.83 -8.13 -13.00
N ALA A 87 3.01 -7.66 -12.07
CA ALA A 87 3.46 -6.82 -10.98
C ALA A 87 4.50 -7.52 -10.10
N ALA A 88 4.34 -8.82 -9.82
CA ALA A 88 5.35 -9.59 -9.12
C ALA A 88 6.70 -9.59 -9.86
N ALA A 89 6.69 -9.86 -11.16
CA ALA A 89 7.90 -9.84 -11.99
C ALA A 89 8.54 -8.43 -12.06
N LEU A 90 7.72 -7.36 -12.17
CA LEU A 90 8.19 -5.99 -12.12
C LEU A 90 8.83 -5.64 -10.77
N MET A 91 8.23 -6.08 -9.66
CA MET A 91 8.78 -5.87 -8.31
C MET A 91 10.11 -6.59 -8.10
N GLU A 92 10.30 -7.75 -8.72
CA GLU A 92 11.58 -8.45 -8.69
C GLU A 92 12.65 -7.73 -9.52
N ARG A 93 12.28 -7.17 -10.67
CA ARG A 93 13.19 -6.51 -11.61
C ARG A 93 13.53 -5.08 -11.22
N PHE A 94 12.55 -4.26 -10.90
CA PHE A 94 12.69 -2.82 -10.64
C PHE A 94 12.68 -2.46 -9.15
N GLY A 95 12.34 -3.41 -8.30
CA GLY A 95 12.20 -3.18 -6.85
C GLY A 95 10.76 -2.90 -6.43
N ILE A 96 10.46 -3.27 -5.18
CA ILE A 96 9.11 -3.12 -4.59
C ILE A 96 8.74 -1.65 -4.45
N ARG A 97 9.69 -0.80 -4.06
CA ARG A 97 9.50 0.63 -3.83
C ARG A 97 9.02 1.35 -5.08
N GLN A 98 9.68 1.15 -6.22
CA GLN A 98 9.34 1.84 -7.47
C GLN A 98 7.96 1.42 -7.97
N VAL A 99 7.67 0.12 -7.96
CA VAL A 99 6.36 -0.40 -8.39
C VAL A 99 5.24 0.12 -7.49
N ALA A 100 5.44 0.19 -6.17
CA ALA A 100 4.45 0.74 -5.25
C ALA A 100 4.19 2.24 -5.50
N ILE A 101 5.24 3.04 -5.76
CA ILE A 101 5.11 4.47 -6.08
C ILE A 101 4.32 4.65 -7.38
N VAL A 102 4.66 3.91 -8.43
CA VAL A 102 3.95 3.97 -9.72
C VAL A 102 2.50 3.56 -9.53
N ALA A 103 2.23 2.48 -8.81
CA ALA A 103 0.87 2.01 -8.53
C ALA A 103 0.03 3.05 -7.78
N LEU A 104 0.57 3.65 -6.71
CA LEU A 104 -0.11 4.71 -5.96
C LEU A 104 -0.31 5.97 -6.81
N SER A 105 0.64 6.32 -7.67
CA SER A 105 0.50 7.43 -8.61
C SER A 105 -0.62 7.19 -9.61
N LEU A 106 -0.73 5.97 -10.16
CA LEU A 106 -1.82 5.59 -11.06
C LEU A 106 -3.18 5.66 -10.36
N ILE A 107 -3.28 5.17 -9.12
CA ILE A 107 -4.51 5.24 -8.32
C ILE A 107 -4.88 6.71 -8.05
N SER A 108 -3.93 7.52 -7.59
CA SER A 108 -4.14 8.92 -7.26
C SER A 108 -4.55 9.74 -8.50
N LEU A 109 -3.82 9.61 -9.60
CA LEU A 109 -4.12 10.31 -10.86
C LEU A 109 -5.45 9.85 -11.45
N GLY A 110 -5.67 8.53 -11.55
CA GLY A 110 -6.90 7.98 -12.10
C GLY A 110 -8.13 8.41 -11.32
N THR A 111 -8.05 8.39 -9.98
CA THR A 111 -9.16 8.81 -9.11
C THR A 111 -9.32 10.33 -9.09
N GLY A 112 -8.23 11.09 -9.04
CA GLY A 112 -8.26 12.56 -9.02
C GLY A 112 -8.77 13.16 -10.32
N LEU A 113 -8.32 12.64 -11.47
CA LEU A 113 -8.77 13.10 -12.79
C LEU A 113 -10.24 12.77 -13.07
N THR A 114 -10.82 11.79 -12.38
CA THR A 114 -12.25 11.46 -12.50
C THR A 114 -13.15 12.66 -12.21
N VAL A 115 -12.70 13.60 -11.36
CA VAL A 115 -13.46 14.81 -11.04
C VAL A 115 -13.73 15.70 -12.27
N PHE A 116 -12.86 15.65 -13.27
CA PHE A 116 -12.92 16.44 -14.50
C PHE A 116 -13.54 15.66 -15.68
N MET A 117 -14.02 14.44 -15.47
CA MET A 117 -14.61 13.65 -16.55
C MET A 117 -15.93 14.23 -17.04
N THR A 118 -16.15 14.13 -18.34
CA THR A 118 -17.36 14.56 -19.03
C THR A 118 -17.96 13.47 -19.92
N ALA A 119 -17.18 12.43 -20.23
CA ALA A 119 -17.59 11.36 -21.13
C ALA A 119 -17.34 9.97 -20.50
N SER A 120 -18.20 9.01 -20.80
CA SER A 120 -18.15 7.64 -20.24
C SER A 120 -16.86 6.88 -20.60
N TRP A 121 -16.28 7.12 -21.77
CA TRP A 121 -15.00 6.49 -22.17
C TRP A 121 -13.83 6.95 -21.27
N GLN A 122 -13.89 8.19 -20.75
CA GLN A 122 -12.90 8.68 -19.80
C GLN A 122 -12.93 7.87 -18.49
N LEU A 123 -14.14 7.51 -18.02
CA LEU A 123 -14.28 6.64 -16.86
C LEU A 123 -13.62 5.28 -17.10
N VAL A 124 -13.77 4.69 -18.29
CA VAL A 124 -13.12 3.42 -18.65
C VAL A 124 -11.59 3.56 -18.62
N LEU A 125 -11.05 4.66 -19.13
CA LEU A 125 -9.61 4.90 -19.09
C LEU A 125 -9.11 5.17 -17.66
N LEU A 126 -9.77 6.04 -16.91
CA LEU A 126 -9.32 6.46 -15.59
C LEU A 126 -9.51 5.34 -14.56
N TRP A 127 -10.73 4.80 -14.44
CA TRP A 127 -11.03 3.75 -13.46
C TRP A 127 -10.66 2.37 -13.96
N GLY A 128 -11.02 2.07 -15.22
CA GLY A 128 -10.74 0.77 -15.81
C GLY A 128 -9.24 0.54 -15.94
N VAL A 129 -8.56 1.39 -16.69
CA VAL A 129 -7.17 1.16 -17.05
C VAL A 129 -6.20 1.68 -15.99
N LEU A 130 -6.17 2.99 -15.70
CA LEU A 130 -5.18 3.56 -14.80
C LEU A 130 -5.28 2.95 -13.39
N VAL A 131 -6.46 3.03 -12.79
CA VAL A 131 -6.62 2.53 -11.42
C VAL A 131 -6.60 1.00 -11.39
N GLY A 132 -7.12 0.32 -12.42
CA GLY A 132 -7.04 -1.13 -12.53
C GLY A 132 -5.61 -1.67 -12.50
N LEU A 133 -4.70 -1.06 -13.24
CA LEU A 133 -3.26 -1.37 -13.21
C LEU A 133 -2.64 -1.03 -11.85
N GLY A 134 -2.99 0.12 -11.26
CA GLY A 134 -2.50 0.53 -9.96
C GLY A 134 -2.91 -0.43 -8.85
N VAL A 135 -4.20 -0.71 -8.71
CA VAL A 135 -4.74 -1.62 -7.68
C VAL A 135 -4.28 -3.06 -7.91
N GLY A 136 -4.19 -3.50 -9.18
CA GLY A 136 -3.65 -4.81 -9.53
C GLY A 136 -2.19 -5.00 -9.10
N SER A 137 -1.39 -3.93 -9.20
CA SER A 137 0.02 -3.94 -8.77
C SER A 137 0.18 -3.95 -7.25
N THR A 138 -0.78 -3.40 -6.49
CA THR A 138 -0.80 -3.39 -5.02
C THR A 138 -1.70 -4.47 -4.41
N ALA A 139 -2.05 -5.50 -5.17
CA ALA A 139 -2.84 -6.64 -4.71
C ALA A 139 -2.15 -7.46 -3.62
N LEU A 140 -2.77 -8.57 -3.20
CA LEU A 140 -2.23 -9.47 -2.17
C LEU A 140 -0.78 -9.92 -2.42
N VAL A 141 -0.36 -9.97 -3.69
CA VAL A 141 1.01 -10.31 -4.09
C VAL A 141 2.04 -9.33 -3.50
N PHE A 142 1.71 -8.03 -3.46
CA PHE A 142 2.56 -6.99 -2.85
C PHE A 142 2.81 -7.26 -1.36
N GLY A 143 1.74 -7.55 -0.61
CA GLY A 143 1.84 -7.90 0.81
C GLY A 143 2.62 -9.19 1.05
N ALA A 144 2.40 -10.21 0.23
CA ALA A 144 3.09 -11.49 0.32
C ALA A 144 4.60 -11.36 0.03
N LEU A 145 4.99 -10.58 -0.98
CA LEU A 145 6.40 -10.32 -1.31
C LEU A 145 7.12 -9.61 -0.17
N ILE A 146 6.51 -8.59 0.43
CA ILE A 146 7.08 -7.88 1.58
C ILE A 146 7.21 -8.82 2.78
N ALA A 147 6.16 -9.58 3.10
CA ALA A 147 6.20 -10.53 4.20
C ALA A 147 7.31 -11.59 4.00
N ASN A 148 7.49 -12.08 2.76
CA ASN A 148 8.52 -13.06 2.44
C ASN A 148 9.94 -12.49 2.51
N ARG A 149 10.15 -11.22 2.15
CA ARG A 149 11.48 -10.60 2.17
C ARG A 149 11.90 -10.11 3.55
N TRP A 150 10.96 -9.64 4.39
CA TRP A 150 11.26 -8.98 5.65
C TRP A 150 11.03 -9.84 6.89
N PHE A 151 10.25 -10.93 6.79
CA PHE A 151 9.92 -11.77 7.94
C PHE A 151 10.28 -13.23 7.71
N VAL A 152 11.18 -13.80 8.56
CA VAL A 152 11.58 -15.21 8.50
C VAL A 152 10.69 -16.08 9.37
N LYS A 153 10.46 -15.69 10.64
CA LYS A 153 9.76 -16.53 11.64
C LYS A 153 8.25 -16.33 11.75
N ARG A 154 7.68 -15.20 11.25
CA ARG A 154 6.27 -14.82 11.43
C ARG A 154 5.58 -14.48 10.11
N LYS A 155 6.01 -15.07 9.01
CA LYS A 155 5.49 -14.78 7.65
C LYS A 155 3.97 -14.94 7.56
N GLY A 156 3.42 -16.06 8.06
CA GLY A 156 1.99 -16.33 8.02
C GLY A 156 1.15 -15.31 8.78
N LEU A 157 1.63 -14.87 9.95
CA LEU A 157 0.95 -13.82 10.72
C LEU A 157 0.90 -12.50 9.96
N VAL A 158 2.02 -12.08 9.37
CA VAL A 158 2.10 -10.82 8.61
C VAL A 158 1.22 -10.90 7.36
N ILE A 159 1.26 -11.99 6.61
CA ILE A 159 0.39 -12.20 5.44
C ILE A 159 -1.08 -12.17 5.86
N GLY A 160 -1.43 -12.81 6.99
CA GLY A 160 -2.78 -12.79 7.55
C GLY A 160 -3.24 -11.37 7.93
N ILE A 161 -2.40 -10.58 8.60
CA ILE A 161 -2.70 -9.20 8.98
C ILE A 161 -2.86 -8.32 7.72
N LEU A 162 -1.97 -8.45 6.73
CA LEU A 162 -2.05 -7.69 5.49
C LEU A 162 -3.27 -8.08 4.64
N GLY A 163 -3.62 -9.36 4.60
CA GLY A 163 -4.84 -9.84 3.96
C GLY A 163 -6.11 -9.35 4.67
N ALA A 164 -6.11 -9.39 6.01
CA ALA A 164 -7.20 -8.85 6.82
C ALA A 164 -7.37 -7.34 6.62
N ALA A 165 -6.27 -6.58 6.47
CA ALA A 165 -6.30 -5.15 6.18
C ALA A 165 -7.11 -4.83 4.92
N TRP A 166 -6.90 -5.62 3.88
CA TRP A 166 -7.60 -5.42 2.62
C TRP A 166 -9.11 -5.71 2.73
N ALA A 167 -9.48 -6.81 3.40
CA ALA A 167 -10.88 -7.19 3.61
C ALA A 167 -11.59 -6.23 4.58
N THR A 168 -10.97 -5.93 5.72
CA THR A 168 -11.50 -5.00 6.74
C THR A 168 -11.59 -3.59 6.17
N GLY A 169 -10.60 -3.18 5.35
CA GLY A 169 -10.61 -1.89 4.68
C GLY A 169 -11.85 -1.69 3.83
N GLN A 170 -12.26 -2.69 3.04
CA GLN A 170 -13.49 -2.60 2.25
C GLN A 170 -14.73 -2.42 3.12
N LEU A 171 -14.84 -3.16 4.23
CA LEU A 171 -15.98 -3.05 5.16
C LEU A 171 -16.05 -1.68 5.85
N VAL A 172 -14.90 -1.13 6.25
CA VAL A 172 -14.82 0.16 6.95
C VAL A 172 -15.04 1.32 5.98
N PHE A 173 -14.43 1.27 4.79
CA PHE A 173 -14.52 2.37 3.84
C PHE A 173 -15.88 2.45 3.14
N LEU A 174 -16.62 1.35 3.01
CA LEU A 174 -17.93 1.37 2.37
C LEU A 174 -18.89 2.37 3.05
N PRO A 175 -19.18 2.29 4.36
CA PRO A 175 -20.05 3.26 5.03
C PRO A 175 -19.43 4.67 5.08
N VAL A 176 -18.11 4.78 5.23
CA VAL A 176 -17.42 6.09 5.28
C VAL A 176 -17.55 6.82 3.95
N ILE A 177 -17.33 6.12 2.83
CA ILE A 177 -17.45 6.72 1.49
C ILE A 177 -18.89 7.05 1.20
N THR A 178 -19.86 6.19 1.56
CA THR A 178 -21.29 6.47 1.39
C THR A 178 -21.67 7.75 2.14
N ALA A 179 -21.37 7.85 3.42
CA ALA A 179 -21.64 9.05 4.22
C ALA A 179 -20.92 10.30 3.67
N SER A 180 -19.71 10.15 3.14
CA SER A 180 -18.96 11.24 2.50
C SER A 180 -19.62 11.72 1.19
N ILE A 181 -20.14 10.79 0.39
CA ILE A 181 -20.87 11.12 -0.85
C ILE A 181 -22.17 11.83 -0.53
N ASP A 182 -22.92 11.35 0.47
CA ASP A 182 -24.20 11.96 0.90
C ASP A 182 -24.01 13.37 1.45
N ALA A 183 -22.89 13.63 2.19
CA ALA A 183 -22.63 14.91 2.82
C ALA A 183 -21.95 15.92 1.87
N PHE A 184 -21.00 15.48 1.05
CA PHE A 184 -20.09 16.37 0.29
C PHE A 184 -20.07 16.08 -1.22
N GLY A 185 -20.83 15.08 -1.67
CA GLY A 185 -20.86 14.66 -3.05
C GLY A 185 -19.68 13.73 -3.44
N TRP A 186 -19.83 13.05 -4.58
CA TRP A 186 -18.87 12.05 -5.05
C TRP A 186 -17.51 12.66 -5.47
N ARG A 187 -17.48 13.92 -5.91
CA ARG A 187 -16.23 14.62 -6.28
C ARG A 187 -15.28 14.76 -5.10
N SER A 188 -15.80 15.18 -3.95
CA SER A 188 -15.00 15.31 -2.72
C SER A 188 -14.48 13.96 -2.24
N SER A 189 -15.28 12.91 -2.32
CA SER A 189 -14.89 11.55 -1.98
C SER A 189 -13.78 11.03 -2.92
N SER A 190 -13.88 11.31 -4.22
CA SER A 190 -12.83 10.97 -5.19
C SER A 190 -11.52 11.69 -4.89
N LEU A 191 -11.59 13.00 -4.58
CA LEU A 191 -10.41 13.78 -4.20
C LEU A 191 -9.79 13.29 -2.88
N ALA A 192 -10.60 12.90 -1.91
CA ALA A 192 -10.10 12.35 -0.64
C ALA A 192 -9.33 11.04 -0.86
N ILE A 193 -9.85 10.12 -1.69
CA ILE A 193 -9.15 8.88 -2.05
C ILE A 193 -7.86 9.18 -2.82
N ALA A 194 -7.90 10.12 -3.76
CA ALA A 194 -6.73 10.54 -4.52
C ALA A 194 -5.66 11.16 -3.62
N ALA A 195 -6.05 12.06 -2.70
CA ALA A 195 -5.15 12.69 -1.74
C ALA A 195 -4.54 11.67 -0.77
N MET A 196 -5.34 10.73 -0.24
CA MET A 196 -4.84 9.66 0.61
C MET A 196 -3.77 8.82 -0.10
N SER A 197 -4.02 8.44 -1.35
CA SER A 197 -3.05 7.69 -2.16
C SER A 197 -1.80 8.51 -2.46
N ALA A 198 -1.94 9.81 -2.77
CA ALA A 198 -0.83 10.72 -3.02
C ALA A 198 0.05 10.93 -1.77
N LEU A 199 -0.56 11.08 -0.60
CA LEU A 199 0.15 11.23 0.67
C LEU A 199 0.98 9.99 1.05
N LEU A 200 0.56 8.81 0.60
CA LEU A 200 1.32 7.59 0.83
C LEU A 200 2.57 7.48 -0.06
N ILE A 201 2.64 8.20 -1.19
CA ILE A 201 3.80 8.16 -2.10
C ILE A 201 5.10 8.56 -1.37
N PRO A 202 5.21 9.73 -0.71
CA PRO A 202 6.41 10.10 0.02
C PRO A 202 6.69 9.16 1.20
N VAL A 203 5.66 8.63 1.86
CA VAL A 203 5.84 7.66 2.96
C VAL A 203 6.46 6.37 2.45
N VAL A 204 5.98 5.84 1.33
CA VAL A 204 6.55 4.66 0.66
C VAL A 204 7.99 4.94 0.21
N TRP A 205 8.23 6.13 -0.35
CA TRP A 205 9.57 6.53 -0.79
C TRP A 205 10.58 6.57 0.35
N LEU A 206 10.19 7.02 1.53
CA LEU A 206 11.06 7.16 2.69
C LEU A 206 11.25 5.85 3.46
N VAL A 207 10.22 4.99 3.52
CA VAL A 207 10.18 3.84 4.43
C VAL A 207 10.49 2.52 3.73
N ILE A 208 10.00 2.32 2.50
CA ILE A 208 10.19 1.05 1.80
C ILE A 208 11.59 1.02 1.18
N ALA A 209 12.48 0.21 1.73
CA ALA A 209 13.75 -0.17 1.11
C ALA A 209 13.56 -1.47 0.32
N ASP A 210 14.18 -1.56 -0.86
CA ASP A 210 14.01 -2.70 -1.77
C ASP A 210 14.61 -3.99 -1.24
N ARG A 211 15.66 -3.90 -0.43
CA ARG A 211 16.32 -5.07 0.19
C ARG A 211 16.66 -4.80 1.65
N PRO A 212 16.56 -5.80 2.52
CA PRO A 212 17.07 -5.71 3.89
C PRO A 212 18.57 -5.36 3.95
N ALA A 213 19.33 -5.75 2.93
CA ALA A 213 20.75 -5.46 2.78
C ALA A 213 21.04 -3.96 2.59
N ASP A 214 20.12 -3.19 1.97
CA ASP A 214 20.26 -1.74 1.74
C ASP A 214 20.18 -0.95 3.06
N VAL A 215 19.68 -1.60 4.13
CA VAL A 215 19.59 -1.05 5.50
C VAL A 215 20.60 -1.72 6.44
N GLY A 216 21.67 -2.35 5.88
CA GLY A 216 22.75 -2.96 6.65
C GLY A 216 22.38 -4.28 7.34
N LYS A 217 21.35 -4.98 6.90
CA LYS A 217 20.92 -6.27 7.47
C LYS A 217 21.28 -7.41 6.54
N ARG A 218 22.05 -8.37 7.05
CA ARG A 218 22.14 -9.70 6.44
C ARG A 218 20.91 -10.52 6.87
N PRO A 219 20.34 -11.33 5.97
CA PRO A 219 19.19 -12.19 6.28
C PRO A 219 19.53 -13.23 7.35
#